data_f0fe32cc9bd69cce95c52a4e16f0e327
#
_entry.id   f0fe32cc9bd69cce95c52a4e16f0e327
#
_cell.length_a   1.000
_cell.length_b   1.000
_cell.length_c   1.000
_cell.angle_alpha   90.00
_cell.angle_beta   90.00
_cell.angle_gamma   90.00
#
_symmetry.space_group_name_H-M   'P 1'
#
loop_
_entity.id
_entity.type
_entity.pdbx_description
1 polymer ?
#
loop_
_entity_poly.entity_id
_entity_poly.type
_entity_poly.pdbx_seq_one_letter_code
_entity_poly.pdbx_strand_id
1 'polypeptide(L)'
;MKKKIVILGCENSHANAFLGFIRDKEEFSGVEVIGVYSHEHEAAEKLKEQFGVAVMDNYDDAVGKVDGVIITARHGDRHLMYAKPYIESGIPMFIDKPVTVKEEDTIELVELLKKNNVQVTGGSCLKYDPYVLALKRDRECNALGRNLGGLVRAPYNKENEYGGFFFYSQHMIEMVCEIFGRFPKSVIAKENNNNINVLLRYDDYDCVGLFTEGVHLYGASLVAERGTRTVDIAFCNDWFYREFKAYYDVLNGAKMKETYDGFVAPVFILNAIDRSLKSGCEEKVNGLNA
;
A
#
# COMPACT_ATOMS: atom_id res chain seq x y z
N MET A 1 19.86 -12.64 19.27
CA MET A 1 20.20 -11.23 18.93
C MET A 1 18.96 -10.57 18.36
N LYS A 2 18.77 -9.28 18.63
CA LYS A 2 17.66 -8.53 18.02
C LYS A 2 17.89 -8.33 16.53
N LYS A 3 16.83 -8.34 15.76
CA LYS A 3 16.83 -7.93 14.35
C LYS A 3 16.95 -6.41 14.25
N LYS A 4 17.96 -5.92 13.56
CA LYS A 4 18.21 -4.49 13.37
C LYS A 4 17.47 -3.99 12.13
N ILE A 5 16.75 -2.90 12.25
CA ILE A 5 16.06 -2.26 11.12
C ILE A 5 16.29 -0.75 11.11
N VAL A 6 15.99 -0.12 9.98
CA VAL A 6 15.86 1.34 9.84
C VAL A 6 14.50 1.71 9.29
N ILE A 7 14.05 2.94 9.56
CA ILE A 7 12.83 3.51 9.00
C ILE A 7 13.19 4.74 8.18
N LEU A 8 12.82 4.73 6.90
CA LEU A 8 13.11 5.77 5.93
C LEU A 8 11.81 6.47 5.50
N GLY A 9 11.74 7.78 5.65
CA GLY A 9 10.52 8.58 5.45
C GLY A 9 9.65 8.58 6.71
N CYS A 10 9.92 9.48 7.64
CA CYS A 10 9.29 9.51 8.97
C CYS A 10 8.14 10.51 9.07
N GLU A 11 7.84 11.21 8.01
CA GLU A 11 6.88 12.31 7.94
C GLU A 11 5.41 11.85 7.97
N ASN A 12 5.15 10.54 8.13
CA ASN A 12 3.80 10.00 8.22
C ASN A 12 3.52 9.25 9.54
N SER A 13 2.27 8.85 9.75
CA SER A 13 1.81 8.16 10.95
C SER A 13 2.37 6.75 11.14
N HIS A 14 2.77 6.07 10.05
CA HIS A 14 3.27 4.68 10.10
C HIS A 14 4.55 4.56 10.91
N ALA A 15 5.53 5.44 10.68
CA ALA A 15 6.79 5.43 11.43
C ALA A 15 6.56 5.57 12.94
N ASN A 16 5.69 6.50 13.35
CA ASN A 16 5.32 6.69 14.76
C ASN A 16 4.62 5.46 15.34
N ALA A 17 3.62 4.90 14.62
CA ALA A 17 2.87 3.72 15.06
C ALA A 17 3.79 2.49 15.22
N PHE A 18 4.68 2.26 14.25
CA PHE A 18 5.59 1.11 14.27
C PHE A 18 6.61 1.20 15.40
N LEU A 19 7.18 2.38 15.63
CA LEU A 19 8.05 2.62 16.79
C LEU A 19 7.29 2.40 18.11
N GLY A 20 6.03 2.85 18.19
CA GLY A 20 5.17 2.59 19.33
C GLY A 20 4.96 1.09 19.57
N PHE A 21 4.68 0.31 18.52
CA PHE A 21 4.51 -1.14 18.65
C PHE A 21 5.80 -1.83 19.11
N ILE A 22 6.96 -1.45 18.55
CA ILE A 22 8.25 -2.03 18.95
C ILE A 22 8.57 -1.72 20.42
N ARG A 23 8.23 -0.51 20.90
CA ARG A 23 8.44 -0.12 22.30
C ARG A 23 7.47 -0.83 23.26
N ASP A 24 6.18 -0.90 22.91
CA ASP A 24 5.11 -1.21 23.87
C ASP A 24 4.62 -2.65 23.82
N LYS A 25 4.94 -3.41 22.75
CA LYS A 25 4.47 -4.80 22.59
C LYS A 25 5.60 -5.80 22.72
N GLU A 26 5.52 -6.69 23.70
CA GLU A 26 6.54 -7.72 24.01
C GLU A 26 6.83 -8.62 22.80
N GLU A 27 5.84 -8.92 21.98
CA GLU A 27 6.01 -9.75 20.78
C GLU A 27 7.00 -9.17 19.76
N PHE A 28 7.22 -7.85 19.76
CA PHE A 28 8.18 -7.15 18.89
C PHE A 28 9.51 -6.80 19.58
N SER A 29 9.72 -7.26 20.82
CA SER A 29 10.96 -7.00 21.58
C SER A 29 12.22 -7.55 20.91
N GLY A 30 12.06 -8.45 19.95
CA GLY A 30 13.13 -8.97 19.09
C GLY A 30 13.61 -8.02 18.00
N VAL A 31 13.03 -6.81 17.87
CA VAL A 31 13.41 -5.79 16.88
C VAL A 31 14.13 -4.62 17.57
N GLU A 32 15.09 -4.04 16.88
CA GLU A 32 15.79 -2.81 17.26
C GLU A 32 15.83 -1.86 16.08
N VAL A 33 15.31 -0.65 16.23
CA VAL A 33 15.43 0.41 15.24
C VAL A 33 16.74 1.15 15.50
N ILE A 34 17.72 0.95 14.62
CA ILE A 34 19.06 1.56 14.79
C ILE A 34 19.15 2.97 14.24
N GLY A 35 18.17 3.42 13.44
CA GLY A 35 18.11 4.76 12.90
C GLY A 35 16.82 5.05 12.17
N VAL A 36 16.50 6.33 12.07
CA VAL A 36 15.41 6.88 11.26
C VAL A 36 15.96 7.95 10.34
N TYR A 37 15.38 8.09 9.17
CA TYR A 37 15.70 9.14 8.20
C TYR A 37 14.44 9.75 7.62
N SER A 38 14.43 11.06 7.42
CA SER A 38 13.43 11.74 6.60
C SER A 38 14.06 12.87 5.81
N HIS A 39 13.55 13.08 4.61
CA HIS A 39 13.86 14.31 3.86
C HIS A 39 13.34 15.55 4.61
N GLU A 40 12.24 15.41 5.34
CA GLU A 40 11.75 16.39 6.29
C GLU A 40 12.46 16.16 7.65
N HIS A 41 13.63 16.74 7.81
CA HIS A 41 14.50 16.48 8.96
C HIS A 41 13.79 16.65 10.32
N GLU A 42 12.90 17.64 10.43
CA GLU A 42 12.10 17.88 11.65
C GLU A 42 11.22 16.67 12.03
N ALA A 43 10.75 15.90 11.05
CA ALA A 43 9.95 14.70 11.32
C ALA A 43 10.80 13.60 11.98
N ALA A 44 12.05 13.43 11.56
CA ALA A 44 12.97 12.48 12.17
C ALA A 44 13.39 12.93 13.59
N GLU A 45 13.66 14.22 13.81
CA GLU A 45 13.98 14.75 15.16
C GLU A 45 12.80 14.58 16.14
N LYS A 46 11.55 14.75 15.72
CA LYS A 46 10.38 14.46 16.57
C LYS A 46 10.34 12.99 17.03
N LEU A 47 10.68 12.05 16.14
CA LEU A 47 10.75 10.63 16.53
C LEU A 47 11.91 10.34 17.49
N LYS A 48 13.05 11.01 17.31
CA LYS A 48 14.17 10.94 18.26
C LYS A 48 13.76 11.45 19.64
N GLU A 49 13.07 12.58 19.73
CA GLU A 49 12.57 13.12 20.99
C GLU A 49 11.57 12.16 21.67
N GLN A 50 10.68 11.55 20.89
CA GLN A 50 9.60 10.70 21.41
C GLN A 50 10.06 9.28 21.76
N PHE A 51 10.99 8.70 21.02
CA PHE A 51 11.36 7.28 21.10
C PHE A 51 12.84 7.05 21.41
N GLY A 52 13.69 8.10 21.40
CA GLY A 52 15.12 7.96 21.65
C GLY A 52 15.90 7.30 20.49
N VAL A 53 15.32 7.21 19.29
CA VAL A 53 15.98 6.61 18.11
C VAL A 53 17.01 7.57 17.53
N ALA A 54 18.09 7.04 16.92
CA ALA A 54 19.07 7.86 16.23
C ALA A 54 18.51 8.43 14.92
N VAL A 55 18.85 9.67 14.60
CA VAL A 55 18.58 10.26 13.28
C VAL A 55 19.80 10.07 12.40
N MET A 56 19.60 9.56 11.19
CA MET A 56 20.65 9.37 10.19
C MET A 56 20.79 10.61 9.31
N ASP A 57 22.02 10.91 8.86
CA ASP A 57 22.31 12.03 7.95
C ASP A 57 21.86 11.71 6.52
N ASN A 58 21.99 10.44 6.09
CA ASN A 58 21.60 9.98 4.76
C ASN A 58 20.74 8.70 4.84
N TYR A 59 19.86 8.51 3.85
CA TYR A 59 18.98 7.36 3.79
C TYR A 59 19.70 6.01 3.60
N ASP A 60 20.95 6.01 3.17
CA ASP A 60 21.78 4.83 2.90
C ASP A 60 22.85 4.55 3.98
N ASP A 61 22.94 5.34 5.03
CA ASP A 61 23.94 5.19 6.12
C ASP A 61 23.90 3.83 6.82
N ALA A 62 22.78 3.11 6.75
CA ALA A 62 22.60 1.81 7.39
C ALA A 62 22.78 0.60 6.45
N VAL A 63 23.20 0.80 5.22
CA VAL A 63 23.45 -0.30 4.26
C VAL A 63 24.52 -1.24 4.81
N GLY A 64 24.23 -2.55 4.78
CA GLY A 64 25.10 -3.59 5.33
C GLY A 64 25.11 -3.71 6.87
N LYS A 65 24.31 -2.91 7.58
CA LYS A 65 24.25 -2.88 9.06
C LYS A 65 22.91 -3.36 9.62
N VAL A 66 21.92 -3.66 8.76
CA VAL A 66 20.53 -3.98 9.12
C VAL A 66 20.06 -5.30 8.54
N ASP A 67 19.10 -5.91 9.21
CA ASP A 67 18.41 -7.14 8.82
C ASP A 67 17.12 -6.87 8.00
N GLY A 68 16.67 -5.64 7.94
CA GLY A 68 15.49 -5.22 7.19
C GLY A 68 15.32 -3.71 7.13
N VAL A 69 14.46 -3.24 6.22
CA VAL A 69 14.19 -1.81 6.03
C VAL A 69 12.70 -1.55 5.94
N ILE A 70 12.25 -0.43 6.52
CA ILE A 70 10.89 0.09 6.43
C ILE A 70 10.93 1.42 5.70
N ILE A 71 10.15 1.57 4.64
CA ILE A 71 10.07 2.77 3.82
C ILE A 71 8.64 3.31 3.91
N THR A 72 8.49 4.50 4.54
CA THR A 72 7.20 5.12 4.84
C THR A 72 7.13 6.59 4.41
N ALA A 73 7.92 7.01 3.43
CA ALA A 73 7.83 8.35 2.89
C ALA A 73 6.41 8.64 2.36
N ARG A 74 5.90 9.84 2.61
CA ARG A 74 4.57 10.22 2.11
C ARG A 74 4.50 10.28 0.60
N HIS A 75 5.58 10.73 -0.05
CA HIS A 75 5.67 10.81 -1.49
C HIS A 75 6.25 9.53 -2.09
N GLY A 76 5.43 8.79 -2.83
CA GLY A 76 5.80 7.48 -3.38
C GLY A 76 6.93 7.49 -4.42
N ASP A 77 7.27 8.65 -5.00
CA ASP A 77 8.43 8.79 -5.90
C ASP A 77 9.79 8.63 -5.19
N ARG A 78 9.80 8.72 -3.84
CA ARG A 78 11.00 8.50 -3.03
C ARG A 78 11.26 7.05 -2.69
N HIS A 79 10.24 6.19 -2.80
CA HIS A 79 10.31 4.81 -2.33
C HIS A 79 11.36 4.00 -3.08
N LEU A 80 11.42 4.09 -4.41
CA LEU A 80 12.45 3.43 -5.20
C LEU A 80 13.86 3.92 -4.83
N MET A 81 14.04 5.23 -4.68
CA MET A 81 15.32 5.82 -4.29
C MET A 81 15.80 5.29 -2.93
N TYR A 82 14.91 5.21 -1.95
CA TYR A 82 15.26 4.71 -0.61
C TYR A 82 15.47 3.19 -0.58
N ALA A 83 14.75 2.44 -1.42
CA ALA A 83 14.88 0.99 -1.49
C ALA A 83 16.18 0.54 -2.16
N LYS A 84 16.60 1.19 -3.25
CA LYS A 84 17.73 0.78 -4.09
C LYS A 84 19.00 0.38 -3.34
N PRO A 85 19.54 1.16 -2.39
CA PRO A 85 20.79 0.82 -1.71
C PRO A 85 20.71 -0.47 -0.87
N TYR A 86 19.50 -0.85 -0.44
CA TYR A 86 19.28 -2.01 0.42
C TYR A 86 18.88 -3.28 -0.34
N ILE A 87 18.40 -3.15 -1.59
CA ILE A 87 17.89 -4.28 -2.38
C ILE A 87 18.98 -5.33 -2.64
N GLU A 88 20.21 -4.91 -2.91
CA GLU A 88 21.32 -5.82 -3.20
C GLU A 88 21.68 -6.74 -2.01
N SER A 89 21.35 -6.31 -0.80
CA SER A 89 21.57 -7.12 0.41
C SER A 89 20.55 -8.24 0.58
N GLY A 90 19.50 -8.29 -0.24
CA GLY A 90 18.46 -9.33 -0.18
C GLY A 90 17.61 -9.29 1.10
N ILE A 91 17.69 -8.21 1.90
CA ILE A 91 16.98 -8.09 3.17
C ILE A 91 15.49 -7.78 2.97
N PRO A 92 14.62 -8.23 3.88
CA PRO A 92 13.19 -7.92 3.82
C PRO A 92 12.89 -6.43 3.86
N MET A 93 11.86 -6.03 3.10
CA MET A 93 11.43 -4.64 2.99
C MET A 93 9.94 -4.48 3.31
N PHE A 94 9.62 -3.37 3.97
CA PHE A 94 8.28 -2.80 4.00
C PHE A 94 8.28 -1.54 3.14
N ILE A 95 7.36 -1.43 2.20
CA ILE A 95 7.19 -0.24 1.35
C ILE A 95 5.74 0.21 1.44
N ASP A 96 5.51 1.41 2.01
CA ASP A 96 4.18 1.99 2.19
C ASP A 96 3.54 2.40 0.85
N LYS A 97 2.30 2.88 0.91
CA LYS A 97 1.56 3.44 -0.24
C LYS A 97 1.89 4.93 -0.46
N PRO A 98 1.85 5.37 -1.71
CA PRO A 98 1.85 4.53 -2.91
C PRO A 98 3.20 3.83 -3.08
N VAL A 99 3.20 2.55 -3.46
CA VAL A 99 4.45 1.78 -3.57
C VAL A 99 5.46 2.46 -4.48
N THR A 100 5.00 2.99 -5.59
CA THR A 100 5.63 4.01 -6.45
C THR A 100 4.52 4.86 -7.05
N VAL A 101 4.87 5.89 -7.82
CA VAL A 101 3.90 6.73 -8.55
C VAL A 101 3.85 6.37 -10.03
N LYS A 102 5.01 6.15 -10.65
CA LYS A 102 5.15 5.89 -12.10
C LYS A 102 5.27 4.41 -12.39
N GLU A 103 4.75 3.98 -13.55
CA GLU A 103 4.87 2.61 -14.02
C GLU A 103 6.34 2.21 -14.25
N GLU A 104 7.17 3.12 -14.77
CA GLU A 104 8.60 2.88 -15.02
C GLU A 104 9.36 2.58 -13.73
N ASP A 105 9.14 3.39 -12.69
CA ASP A 105 9.76 3.19 -11.36
C ASP A 105 9.28 1.87 -10.73
N THR A 106 8.03 1.49 -10.99
CA THR A 106 7.45 0.22 -10.54
C THR A 106 8.13 -0.97 -11.19
N ILE A 107 8.34 -0.92 -12.50
CA ILE A 107 9.00 -1.98 -13.28
C ILE A 107 10.43 -2.15 -12.76
N GLU A 108 11.19 -1.06 -12.64
CA GLU A 108 12.56 -1.10 -12.13
C GLU A 108 12.61 -1.68 -10.70
N LEU A 109 11.71 -1.22 -9.80
CA LEU A 109 11.63 -1.74 -8.43
C LEU A 109 11.44 -3.26 -8.42
N VAL A 110 10.46 -3.75 -9.19
CA VAL A 110 10.14 -5.19 -9.21
C VAL A 110 11.26 -6.03 -9.82
N GLU A 111 11.90 -5.54 -10.88
CA GLU A 111 13.08 -6.22 -11.46
C GLU A 111 14.21 -6.39 -10.43
N LEU A 112 14.50 -5.32 -9.68
CA LEU A 112 15.51 -5.34 -8.63
C LEU A 112 15.12 -6.28 -7.48
N LEU A 113 13.86 -6.24 -7.02
CA LEU A 113 13.35 -7.13 -5.95
C LEU A 113 13.41 -8.59 -6.38
N LYS A 114 12.97 -8.92 -7.60
CA LYS A 114 13.03 -10.28 -8.16
C LYS A 114 14.47 -10.79 -8.29
N LYS A 115 15.35 -9.96 -8.84
CA LYS A 115 16.78 -10.28 -9.05
C LYS A 115 17.47 -10.66 -7.74
N ASN A 116 17.15 -9.96 -6.65
CA ASN A 116 17.78 -10.14 -5.34
C ASN A 116 16.93 -10.99 -4.37
N ASN A 117 15.82 -11.57 -4.82
CA ASN A 117 14.90 -12.40 -4.03
C ASN A 117 14.44 -11.72 -2.73
N VAL A 118 14.21 -10.42 -2.77
CA VAL A 118 13.81 -9.59 -1.62
C VAL A 118 12.36 -9.89 -1.25
N GLN A 119 12.10 -10.24 -0.01
CA GLN A 119 10.75 -10.39 0.50
C GLN A 119 10.19 -8.99 0.81
N VAL A 120 9.03 -8.64 0.25
CA VAL A 120 8.42 -7.31 0.40
C VAL A 120 7.01 -7.40 0.96
N THR A 121 6.65 -6.44 1.82
CA THR A 121 5.30 -6.22 2.34
C THR A 121 5.00 -4.71 2.30
N GLY A 122 3.80 -4.32 2.64
CA GLY A 122 3.38 -2.91 2.66
C GLY A 122 2.19 -2.66 1.73
N GLY A 123 2.20 -1.55 1.00
CA GLY A 123 1.03 -1.06 0.30
C GLY A 123 0.06 -0.39 1.26
N SER A 124 -1.24 -0.52 1.07
CA SER A 124 -2.22 0.09 1.96
C SER A 124 -2.61 -0.83 3.12
N CYS A 125 -2.65 -0.26 4.33
CA CYS A 125 -3.13 -0.94 5.54
C CYS A 125 -4.59 -1.44 5.43
N LEU A 126 -5.41 -0.85 4.54
CA LEU A 126 -6.81 -1.25 4.33
C LEU A 126 -6.97 -2.67 3.79
N LYS A 127 -5.94 -3.23 3.14
CA LYS A 127 -5.98 -4.65 2.74
C LYS A 127 -6.02 -5.63 3.92
N TYR A 128 -5.67 -5.16 5.12
CA TYR A 128 -5.74 -5.95 6.34
C TYR A 128 -7.03 -5.72 7.13
N ASP A 129 -7.95 -4.86 6.65
CA ASP A 129 -9.21 -4.58 7.32
C ASP A 129 -10.09 -5.83 7.40
N PRO A 130 -10.66 -6.17 8.57
CA PRO A 130 -11.47 -7.36 8.76
C PRO A 130 -12.69 -7.44 7.83
N TYR A 131 -13.33 -6.31 7.53
CA TYR A 131 -14.49 -6.25 6.65
C TYR A 131 -14.10 -6.43 5.18
N VAL A 132 -12.97 -5.84 4.75
CA VAL A 132 -12.39 -6.07 3.42
C VAL A 132 -12.07 -7.55 3.23
N LEU A 133 -11.39 -8.16 4.23
CA LEU A 133 -11.05 -9.59 4.20
C LEU A 133 -12.30 -10.50 4.27
N ALA A 134 -13.36 -10.05 4.93
CA ALA A 134 -14.63 -10.80 4.95
C ALA A 134 -15.30 -10.81 3.57
N LEU A 135 -15.35 -9.66 2.87
CA LEU A 135 -15.89 -9.60 1.50
C LEU A 135 -15.04 -10.41 0.52
N LYS A 136 -13.70 -10.36 0.64
CA LYS A 136 -12.79 -11.21 -0.13
C LYS A 136 -13.14 -12.69 0.04
N ARG A 137 -13.23 -13.16 1.29
CA ARG A 137 -13.58 -14.55 1.60
C ARG A 137 -14.94 -14.93 1.04
N ASP A 138 -15.96 -14.06 1.17
CA ASP A 138 -17.30 -14.33 0.65
C ASP A 138 -17.30 -14.51 -0.87
N ARG A 139 -16.51 -13.70 -1.59
CA ARG A 139 -16.31 -13.88 -3.03
C ARG A 139 -15.58 -15.19 -3.34
N GLU A 140 -14.47 -15.47 -2.67
CA GLU A 140 -13.63 -16.63 -2.96
C GLU A 140 -14.33 -17.96 -2.68
N CYS A 141 -15.18 -18.02 -1.63
CA CYS A 141 -15.96 -19.23 -1.32
C CYS A 141 -17.39 -19.23 -1.93
N ASN A 142 -17.71 -18.25 -2.79
CA ASN A 142 -19.04 -18.10 -3.38
C ASN A 142 -20.17 -18.11 -2.33
N ALA A 143 -19.96 -17.49 -1.18
CA ALA A 143 -20.91 -17.51 -0.05
C ALA A 143 -22.31 -17.01 -0.42
N LEU A 144 -22.41 -16.07 -1.36
CA LEU A 144 -23.63 -15.50 -1.88
C LEU A 144 -23.92 -15.92 -3.35
N GLY A 145 -23.33 -17.02 -3.82
CA GLY A 145 -23.39 -17.41 -5.22
C GLY A 145 -22.29 -16.73 -6.06
N ARG A 146 -22.42 -16.83 -7.39
CA ARG A 146 -21.46 -16.24 -8.32
C ARG A 146 -21.39 -14.71 -8.12
N ASN A 147 -20.18 -14.17 -8.10
CA ASN A 147 -19.94 -12.72 -8.06
C ASN A 147 -20.45 -12.04 -9.34
N LEU A 148 -21.17 -10.95 -9.19
CA LEU A 148 -21.72 -10.12 -10.28
C LEU A 148 -21.05 -8.74 -10.35
N GLY A 149 -20.20 -8.40 -9.38
CA GLY A 149 -19.51 -7.12 -9.29
C GLY A 149 -19.68 -6.46 -7.93
N GLY A 150 -19.57 -5.15 -7.91
CA GLY A 150 -19.75 -4.38 -6.69
C GLY A 150 -19.23 -2.96 -6.74
N LEU A 151 -19.06 -2.36 -5.56
CA LEU A 151 -18.63 -0.98 -5.42
C LEU A 151 -17.62 -0.85 -4.29
N VAL A 152 -16.62 0.02 -4.47
CA VAL A 152 -15.74 0.49 -3.39
C VAL A 152 -15.76 2.01 -3.36
N ARG A 153 -15.86 2.59 -2.15
CA ARG A 153 -15.77 4.03 -1.92
C ARG A 153 -14.60 4.36 -1.01
N ALA A 154 -13.83 5.40 -1.36
CA ALA A 154 -12.78 5.93 -0.51
C ALA A 154 -12.56 7.44 -0.76
N PRO A 155 -11.95 8.16 0.21
CA PRO A 155 -11.54 9.53 0.00
C PRO A 155 -10.43 9.62 -1.04
N TYR A 156 -10.30 10.80 -1.67
CA TYR A 156 -9.10 11.24 -2.36
C TYR A 156 -8.86 12.73 -2.10
N ASN A 157 -7.69 13.21 -2.46
CA ASN A 157 -7.36 14.61 -2.39
C ASN A 157 -6.53 14.97 -3.63
N LYS A 158 -7.11 15.70 -4.56
CA LYS A 158 -6.50 16.06 -5.84
C LYS A 158 -5.31 17.00 -5.70
N GLU A 159 -5.39 17.93 -4.75
CA GLU A 159 -4.38 18.96 -4.51
C GLU A 159 -3.40 18.59 -3.37
N ASN A 160 -3.27 17.30 -3.05
CA ASN A 160 -2.36 16.87 -1.99
C ASN A 160 -0.90 17.10 -2.37
N GLU A 161 -0.13 17.72 -1.47
CA GLU A 161 1.29 18.04 -1.68
C GLU A 161 2.21 16.82 -1.87
N TYR A 162 1.77 15.63 -1.42
CA TYR A 162 2.53 14.38 -1.52
C TYR A 162 2.17 13.52 -2.73
N GLY A 163 1.81 14.17 -3.85
CA GLY A 163 1.55 13.48 -5.11
C GLY A 163 0.09 13.52 -5.56
N GLY A 164 -0.71 14.46 -5.05
CA GLY A 164 -2.07 14.73 -5.52
C GLY A 164 -2.97 13.51 -5.47
N PHE A 165 -3.58 13.18 -6.61
CA PHE A 165 -4.47 12.04 -6.75
C PHE A 165 -3.89 10.72 -6.21
N PHE A 166 -2.59 10.45 -6.41
CA PHE A 166 -1.97 9.17 -6.04
C PHE A 166 -1.85 8.97 -4.52
N PHE A 167 -1.83 10.03 -3.72
CA PHE A 167 -1.54 9.92 -2.28
C PHE A 167 -2.56 9.08 -1.50
N TYR A 168 -3.87 9.36 -1.66
CA TYR A 168 -4.93 8.59 -0.99
C TYR A 168 -5.55 7.49 -1.85
N SER A 169 -5.48 7.64 -3.16
CA SER A 169 -6.23 6.78 -4.09
C SER A 169 -5.83 5.32 -4.03
N GLN A 170 -4.57 5.03 -3.65
CA GLN A 170 -4.16 3.64 -3.50
C GLN A 170 -4.94 2.89 -2.41
N HIS A 171 -5.45 3.57 -1.40
CA HIS A 171 -6.31 2.92 -0.39
C HIS A 171 -7.55 2.26 -1.02
N MET A 172 -8.22 2.97 -1.94
CA MET A 172 -9.37 2.40 -2.63
C MET A 172 -8.96 1.23 -3.52
N ILE A 173 -7.89 1.39 -4.28
CA ILE A 173 -7.46 0.36 -5.23
C ILE A 173 -6.99 -0.90 -4.50
N GLU A 174 -6.34 -0.78 -3.34
CA GLU A 174 -6.03 -1.96 -2.51
C GLU A 174 -7.28 -2.69 -2.05
N MET A 175 -8.34 -1.96 -1.64
CA MET A 175 -9.63 -2.57 -1.29
C MET A 175 -10.25 -3.26 -2.50
N VAL A 176 -10.22 -2.64 -3.68
CA VAL A 176 -10.68 -3.25 -4.95
C VAL A 176 -9.88 -4.51 -5.23
N CYS A 177 -8.56 -4.46 -5.15
CA CYS A 177 -7.67 -5.59 -5.39
C CYS A 177 -7.97 -6.78 -4.46
N GLU A 178 -8.19 -6.51 -3.18
CA GLU A 178 -8.52 -7.57 -2.22
C GLU A 178 -9.91 -8.16 -2.47
N ILE A 179 -10.93 -7.31 -2.63
CA ILE A 179 -12.32 -7.76 -2.75
C ILE A 179 -12.60 -8.38 -4.13
N PHE A 180 -12.13 -7.75 -5.22
CA PHE A 180 -12.52 -8.13 -6.58
C PHE A 180 -11.39 -8.75 -7.41
N GLY A 181 -10.14 -8.65 -6.97
CA GLY A 181 -8.98 -9.18 -7.69
C GLY A 181 -8.06 -8.08 -8.20
N ARG A 182 -6.79 -8.45 -8.41
CA ARG A 182 -5.71 -7.49 -8.63
C ARG A 182 -5.47 -7.09 -10.09
N PHE A 183 -6.13 -7.75 -11.03
CA PHE A 183 -5.82 -7.59 -12.46
C PHE A 183 -7.08 -7.31 -13.29
N PRO A 184 -7.72 -6.11 -13.15
CA PRO A 184 -8.73 -5.68 -14.10
C PRO A 184 -8.09 -5.49 -15.47
N LYS A 185 -8.84 -5.74 -16.57
CA LYS A 185 -8.37 -5.57 -17.95
C LYS A 185 -8.22 -4.12 -18.36
N SER A 186 -9.22 -3.32 -17.96
CA SER A 186 -9.31 -1.91 -18.35
C SER A 186 -10.10 -1.13 -17.32
N VAL A 187 -10.00 0.19 -17.41
CA VAL A 187 -10.74 1.13 -16.59
C VAL A 187 -11.33 2.25 -17.47
N ILE A 188 -12.48 2.77 -17.07
CA ILE A 188 -12.99 4.05 -17.55
C ILE A 188 -13.31 4.93 -16.36
N ALA A 189 -12.75 6.14 -16.34
CA ALA A 189 -12.90 7.09 -15.24
C ALA A 189 -13.49 8.40 -15.71
N LYS A 190 -14.37 8.99 -14.91
CA LYS A 190 -14.99 10.28 -15.14
C LYS A 190 -15.05 11.09 -13.85
N GLU A 191 -14.60 12.33 -13.91
CA GLU A 191 -14.76 13.31 -12.84
C GLU A 191 -16.10 14.03 -12.97
N ASN A 192 -16.82 14.18 -11.86
CA ASN A 192 -18.06 14.96 -11.77
C ASN A 192 -18.18 15.56 -10.36
N ASN A 193 -18.30 16.89 -10.28
CA ASN A 193 -18.48 17.61 -9.01
C ASN A 193 -17.46 17.20 -7.92
N ASN A 194 -16.19 17.18 -8.24
CA ASN A 194 -15.11 16.77 -7.34
C ASN A 194 -15.16 15.30 -6.87
N ASN A 195 -15.94 14.46 -7.52
CA ASN A 195 -15.88 13.02 -7.33
C ASN A 195 -15.36 12.34 -8.60
N ILE A 196 -14.61 11.26 -8.44
CA ILE A 196 -14.18 10.44 -9.56
C ILE A 196 -14.92 9.10 -9.51
N ASN A 197 -15.63 8.78 -10.58
CA ASN A 197 -16.27 7.49 -10.78
C ASN A 197 -15.42 6.66 -11.72
N VAL A 198 -15.12 5.43 -11.33
CA VAL A 198 -14.30 4.51 -12.10
C VAL A 198 -15.07 3.23 -12.30
N LEU A 199 -15.15 2.75 -13.55
CA LEU A 199 -15.57 1.39 -13.86
C LEU A 199 -14.31 0.57 -14.14
N LEU A 200 -14.07 -0.47 -13.34
CA LEU A 200 -12.98 -1.42 -13.52
C LEU A 200 -13.55 -2.70 -14.11
N ARG A 201 -13.03 -3.13 -15.28
CA ARG A 201 -13.53 -4.29 -16.02
C ARG A 201 -12.67 -5.52 -15.75
N TYR A 202 -13.33 -6.58 -15.32
CA TYR A 202 -12.73 -7.92 -15.20
C TYR A 202 -13.27 -8.83 -16.31
N ASP A 203 -12.90 -10.11 -16.31
CA ASP A 203 -13.38 -11.07 -17.31
C ASP A 203 -14.89 -11.33 -17.20
N ASP A 204 -15.39 -11.49 -15.98
CA ASP A 204 -16.72 -11.99 -15.71
C ASP A 204 -17.64 -10.97 -15.03
N TYR A 205 -17.13 -9.81 -14.61
CA TYR A 205 -17.90 -8.77 -13.92
C TYR A 205 -17.18 -7.41 -13.99
N ASP A 206 -17.90 -6.37 -13.61
CA ASP A 206 -17.36 -5.03 -13.43
C ASP A 206 -17.43 -4.61 -11.95
N CYS A 207 -16.48 -3.75 -11.53
CA CYS A 207 -16.48 -3.11 -10.21
C CYS A 207 -16.52 -1.59 -10.37
N VAL A 208 -17.28 -0.91 -9.52
CA VAL A 208 -17.34 0.55 -9.49
C VAL A 208 -16.47 1.08 -8.35
N GLY A 209 -15.57 2.00 -8.65
CA GLY A 209 -14.83 2.80 -7.69
C GLY A 209 -15.43 4.20 -7.60
N LEU A 210 -15.67 4.70 -6.38
CA LEU A 210 -16.11 6.05 -6.12
C LEU A 210 -15.10 6.77 -5.22
N PHE A 211 -14.30 7.64 -5.79
CA PHE A 211 -13.45 8.56 -5.02
C PHE A 211 -14.23 9.82 -4.64
N THR A 212 -14.21 10.18 -3.36
CA THR A 212 -14.95 11.33 -2.83
C THR A 212 -13.99 12.38 -2.25
N GLU A 213 -13.97 13.56 -2.83
CA GLU A 213 -13.14 14.66 -2.35
C GLU A 213 -13.66 15.16 -1.00
N GLY A 214 -12.74 15.32 -0.03
CA GLY A 214 -13.06 15.90 1.28
C GLY A 214 -13.94 15.05 2.21
N VAL A 215 -14.30 13.82 1.82
CA VAL A 215 -15.13 12.91 2.62
C VAL A 215 -14.33 11.67 3.02
N HIS A 216 -13.83 11.63 4.25
CA HIS A 216 -12.99 10.56 4.78
C HIS A 216 -13.81 9.34 5.26
N LEU A 217 -14.55 8.73 4.35
CA LEU A 217 -15.33 7.52 4.60
C LEU A 217 -14.96 6.43 3.61
N TYR A 218 -14.72 5.23 4.12
CA TYR A 218 -14.47 4.03 3.32
C TYR A 218 -15.68 3.11 3.36
N GLY A 219 -15.92 2.37 2.31
CA GLY A 219 -16.98 1.38 2.27
C GLY A 219 -16.89 0.51 1.02
N ALA A 220 -17.52 -0.65 1.09
CA ALA A 220 -17.56 -1.57 -0.04
C ALA A 220 -18.86 -2.38 -0.06
N SER A 221 -19.26 -2.79 -1.26
CA SER A 221 -20.39 -3.68 -1.50
C SER A 221 -20.01 -4.78 -2.48
N LEU A 222 -20.19 -6.04 -2.08
CA LEU A 222 -20.11 -7.22 -2.94
C LEU A 222 -21.50 -7.58 -3.40
N VAL A 223 -21.74 -7.60 -4.71
CA VAL A 223 -23.02 -8.01 -5.34
C VAL A 223 -22.87 -9.39 -5.94
N ALA A 224 -23.74 -10.33 -5.57
CA ALA A 224 -23.72 -11.70 -6.05
C ALA A 224 -25.14 -12.21 -6.32
N GLU A 225 -25.29 -13.39 -6.91
CA GLU A 225 -26.58 -13.94 -7.36
C GLU A 225 -27.64 -14.05 -6.26
N ARG A 226 -27.24 -14.28 -5.01
CA ARG A 226 -28.15 -14.51 -3.88
C ARG A 226 -28.25 -13.32 -2.92
N GLY A 227 -27.63 -12.18 -3.25
CA GLY A 227 -27.75 -10.97 -2.45
C GLY A 227 -26.54 -10.06 -2.52
N THR A 228 -26.56 -9.03 -1.69
CA THR A 228 -25.52 -8.03 -1.58
C THR A 228 -25.05 -7.94 -0.13
N ARG A 229 -23.75 -7.88 0.07
CA ARG A 229 -23.16 -7.55 1.36
C ARG A 229 -22.46 -6.21 1.27
N THR A 230 -22.89 -5.27 2.12
CA THR A 230 -22.31 -3.91 2.22
C THR A 230 -21.66 -3.73 3.56
N VAL A 231 -20.52 -3.05 3.58
CA VAL A 231 -19.78 -2.67 4.78
C VAL A 231 -19.37 -1.21 4.73
N ASP A 232 -19.51 -0.52 5.85
CA ASP A 232 -18.84 0.74 6.13
C ASP A 232 -17.59 0.45 6.96
N ILE A 233 -16.49 1.09 6.59
CA ILE A 233 -15.18 0.85 7.17
C ILE A 233 -14.75 2.13 7.89
N ALA A 234 -14.67 2.06 9.22
CA ALA A 234 -14.17 3.14 10.05
C ALA A 234 -12.68 2.93 10.35
N PHE A 235 -11.94 4.02 10.51
CA PHE A 235 -10.54 3.95 10.91
C PHE A 235 -10.36 3.09 12.16
N CYS A 236 -9.38 2.19 12.10
CA CYS A 236 -9.05 1.28 13.18
C CYS A 236 -7.53 1.22 13.36
N ASN A 237 -7.03 1.46 14.57
CA ASN A 237 -5.60 1.35 14.88
C ASN A 237 -5.01 -0.06 14.63
N ASP A 238 -5.86 -1.08 14.57
CA ASP A 238 -5.47 -2.46 14.27
C ASP A 238 -4.92 -2.62 12.84
N TRP A 239 -5.24 -1.73 11.91
CA TRP A 239 -4.70 -1.78 10.55
C TRP A 239 -3.17 -1.67 10.53
N PHE A 240 -2.61 -0.68 11.21
CA PHE A 240 -1.15 -0.49 11.32
C PHE A 240 -0.47 -1.63 12.05
N TYR A 241 -1.13 -2.18 13.08
CA TYR A 241 -0.61 -3.34 13.78
C TYR A 241 -0.50 -4.56 12.86
N ARG A 242 -1.57 -4.89 12.10
CA ARG A 242 -1.59 -6.02 11.17
C ARG A 242 -0.58 -5.86 10.04
N GLU A 243 -0.41 -4.66 9.57
CA GLU A 243 0.55 -4.30 8.55
C GLU A 243 2.00 -4.49 9.06
N PHE A 244 2.31 -3.94 10.22
CA PHE A 244 3.61 -4.14 10.86
C PHE A 244 3.86 -5.61 11.20
N LYS A 245 2.84 -6.34 11.66
CA LYS A 245 2.94 -7.77 11.94
C LYS A 245 3.27 -8.58 10.69
N ALA A 246 2.72 -8.23 9.53
CA ALA A 246 3.07 -8.88 8.26
C ALA A 246 4.54 -8.65 7.89
N TYR A 247 5.06 -7.45 8.08
CA TYR A 247 6.48 -7.17 7.90
C TYR A 247 7.35 -7.94 8.92
N TYR A 248 6.96 -7.93 10.19
CA TYR A 248 7.67 -8.63 11.25
C TYR A 248 7.78 -10.14 10.96
N ASP A 249 6.73 -10.76 10.43
CA ASP A 249 6.75 -12.16 10.04
C ASP A 249 7.77 -12.42 8.92
N VAL A 250 7.82 -11.56 7.92
CA VAL A 250 8.79 -11.65 6.81
C VAL A 250 10.21 -11.38 7.30
N LEU A 251 10.42 -10.42 8.19
CA LEU A 251 11.70 -10.13 8.84
C LEU A 251 12.24 -11.36 9.62
N ASN A 252 11.34 -12.21 10.11
CA ASN A 252 11.67 -13.44 10.82
C ASN A 252 11.63 -14.70 9.93
N GLY A 253 11.65 -14.53 8.61
CA GLY A 253 11.85 -15.62 7.64
C GLY A 253 10.56 -16.19 7.04
N ALA A 254 9.39 -15.61 7.30
CA ALA A 254 8.21 -15.97 6.55
C ALA A 254 8.34 -15.48 5.10
N LYS A 255 7.68 -16.18 4.18
CA LYS A 255 7.57 -15.71 2.79
C LYS A 255 6.50 -14.64 2.66
N MET A 256 6.70 -13.69 1.76
CA MET A 256 5.68 -12.74 1.37
C MET A 256 4.44 -13.49 0.87
N LYS A 257 3.25 -12.96 1.22
CA LYS A 257 1.97 -13.59 0.85
C LYS A 257 1.52 -13.25 -0.57
N GLU A 258 1.94 -12.11 -1.07
CA GLU A 258 1.61 -11.62 -2.40
C GLU A 258 2.73 -11.94 -3.39
N THR A 259 2.40 -12.08 -4.67
CA THR A 259 3.41 -12.04 -5.73
C THR A 259 3.91 -10.61 -5.90
N TYR A 260 5.09 -10.41 -6.49
CA TYR A 260 5.58 -9.06 -6.81
C TYR A 260 4.61 -8.31 -7.73
N ASP A 261 4.05 -9.00 -8.73
CA ASP A 261 3.06 -8.45 -9.66
C ASP A 261 1.79 -8.02 -8.91
N GLY A 262 1.32 -8.84 -7.97
CA GLY A 262 0.18 -8.51 -7.10
C GLY A 262 0.47 -7.30 -6.21
N PHE A 263 1.65 -7.23 -5.62
CA PHE A 263 2.05 -6.13 -4.72
C PHE A 263 2.01 -4.77 -5.40
N VAL A 264 2.38 -4.70 -6.68
CA VAL A 264 2.44 -3.45 -7.44
C VAL A 264 1.24 -3.20 -8.34
N ALA A 265 0.30 -4.15 -8.48
CA ALA A 265 -0.89 -4.00 -9.32
C ALA A 265 -1.66 -2.69 -9.06
N PRO A 266 -1.83 -2.20 -7.82
CA PRO A 266 -2.49 -0.93 -7.56
C PRO A 266 -1.87 0.26 -8.29
N VAL A 267 -0.57 0.29 -8.49
CA VAL A 267 0.11 1.38 -9.19
C VAL A 267 -0.30 1.42 -10.67
N PHE A 268 -0.31 0.27 -11.35
CA PHE A 268 -0.75 0.17 -12.74
C PHE A 268 -2.22 0.55 -12.92
N ILE A 269 -3.08 0.13 -11.99
CA ILE A 269 -4.51 0.51 -12.02
C ILE A 269 -4.68 2.02 -11.86
N LEU A 270 -3.97 2.66 -10.91
CA LEU A 270 -4.02 4.10 -10.71
C LEU A 270 -3.52 4.88 -11.93
N ASN A 271 -2.45 4.42 -12.56
CA ASN A 271 -1.94 5.04 -13.79
C ASN A 271 -2.93 4.90 -14.96
N ALA A 272 -3.63 3.77 -15.08
CA ALA A 272 -4.69 3.61 -16.07
C ALA A 272 -5.88 4.55 -15.79
N ILE A 273 -6.27 4.73 -14.52
CA ILE A 273 -7.30 5.70 -14.12
C ILE A 273 -6.88 7.12 -14.49
N ASP A 274 -5.65 7.52 -14.19
CA ASP A 274 -5.12 8.84 -14.53
C ASP A 274 -5.11 9.08 -16.06
N ARG A 275 -4.70 8.06 -16.86
CA ARG A 275 -4.81 8.11 -18.31
C ARG A 275 -6.25 8.27 -18.77
N SER A 276 -7.18 7.51 -18.20
CA SER A 276 -8.61 7.59 -18.54
C SER A 276 -9.24 8.93 -18.21
N LEU A 277 -8.87 9.55 -17.10
CA LEU A 277 -9.31 10.91 -16.75
C LEU A 277 -8.82 11.95 -17.77
N LYS A 278 -7.60 11.79 -18.28
CA LYS A 278 -7.00 12.69 -19.27
C LYS A 278 -7.56 12.47 -20.69
N SER A 279 -7.68 11.22 -21.12
CA SER A 279 -8.17 10.88 -22.47
C SER A 279 -9.68 10.94 -22.59
N GLY A 280 -10.40 10.78 -21.50
CA GLY A 280 -11.85 10.63 -21.47
C GLY A 280 -12.35 9.28 -22.01
N CYS A 281 -11.46 8.34 -22.29
CA CYS A 281 -11.74 7.02 -22.89
C CYS A 281 -11.45 5.88 -21.92
N GLU A 282 -11.87 4.67 -22.31
CA GLU A 282 -11.45 3.44 -21.66
C GLU A 282 -9.95 3.19 -21.90
N GLU A 283 -9.23 2.87 -20.83
CA GLU A 283 -7.80 2.64 -20.86
C GLU A 283 -7.45 1.23 -20.35
N LYS A 284 -6.56 0.57 -21.06
CA LYS A 284 -6.05 -0.74 -20.65
C LYS A 284 -5.20 -0.59 -19.38
N VAL A 285 -5.34 -1.52 -18.45
CA VAL A 285 -4.43 -1.62 -17.31
C VAL A 285 -3.17 -2.35 -17.77
N ASN A 286 -2.03 -1.67 -17.70
CA ASN A 286 -0.74 -2.27 -17.99
C ASN A 286 -0.34 -3.24 -16.87
N GLY A 287 0.75 -3.95 -17.06
CA GLY A 287 1.37 -4.82 -16.08
C GLY A 287 2.88 -4.88 -16.33
N LEU A 288 3.59 -5.67 -15.53
CA LEU A 288 5.05 -5.80 -15.61
C LEU A 288 5.56 -6.34 -16.96
N ASN A 289 4.69 -6.94 -17.77
CA ASN A 289 5.05 -7.54 -19.07
C ASN A 289 4.31 -6.84 -20.23
N ALA A 290 3.85 -5.61 -20.05
CA ALA A 290 3.11 -4.87 -21.08
C ALA A 290 4.05 -4.14 -22.05
#